data_01acab94fbc401c8f6004c584abff5e0
#
_entry.id   01acab94fbc401c8f6004c584abff5e0
#
_cell.length_a   1.000
_cell.length_b   1.000
_cell.length_c   1.000
_cell.angle_alpha   90.00
_cell.angle_beta   90.00
_cell.angle_gamma   90.00
#
_symmetry.space_group_name_H-M   'P 1'
#
loop_
_entity.id
_entity.type
_entity.pdbx_description
1 polymer ?
#
loop_
_entity_poly.entity_id
_entity_poly.type
_entity_poly.pdbx_seq_one_letter_code
_entity_poly.pdbx_strand_id
1 'polypeptide(L)'
;MPRLSRRVLLALASAALLAAATLAAQTGSGNVQGRLIDEHGSPIVGGTVTLQGSTAPQRTGSDAQGHFRFLQVLPGTYSVTAAAPGFAAATREGVLVSVGRLTALEILLRISDVNEELTVSGETPLIDPGRVATGQTFAREQLTEIPTARDVWALVQQVPGIQLDTVNVAGNASATLGGPSFSNRGSGNVAYAIEGATITDSYYGFALNRQNGGTSIFFDYGTFEDVEVVTGGSSLDQQNSGATLNVVTKRGTNTLKGSARFLYASANWQSDNTPESSSANGLQTNSTRFIREYGGELGGPLIADRLWLWAAGARQDISLSPTTFSETEVPVPETATLEPWSAKLNAQISSPNSLALFYQRSDRSQYGTEVGPKRPPETRVNLLVPSDFYKIEDSYVFASDLFATVFGAYQKPRFQSLPVGGLDRDIEYYGDQYHQTYFYKASQQPQWQGNLHVSK
;
A
#
# COMPACT_ATOMS: atom_id res chain seq x y z
N MET A 1 26.14 -35.51 -16.95
CA MET A 1 26.01 -34.14 -16.42
C MET A 1 27.28 -33.82 -15.63
N PRO A 2 28.06 -32.79 -16.00
CA PRO A 2 29.30 -32.48 -15.29
C PRO A 2 28.96 -31.90 -13.91
N ARG A 3 29.54 -32.43 -12.86
CA ARG A 3 29.45 -31.89 -11.49
C ARG A 3 30.21 -30.56 -11.44
N LEU A 4 29.51 -29.44 -11.32
CA LEU A 4 30.17 -28.16 -11.05
C LEU A 4 31.00 -28.28 -9.77
N SER A 5 32.26 -27.84 -9.84
CA SER A 5 33.17 -27.95 -8.71
C SER A 5 32.69 -26.99 -7.59
N ARG A 6 32.88 -27.36 -6.33
CA ARG A 6 32.54 -26.53 -5.13
C ARG A 6 33.11 -25.09 -5.21
N ARG A 7 34.21 -24.91 -5.93
CA ARG A 7 34.85 -23.59 -6.17
C ARG A 7 34.05 -22.72 -7.15
N VAL A 8 33.41 -23.33 -8.16
CA VAL A 8 32.54 -22.61 -9.12
C VAL A 8 31.21 -22.20 -8.45
N LEU A 9 30.67 -23.08 -7.59
CA LEU A 9 29.48 -22.74 -6.80
C LEU A 9 29.75 -21.62 -5.77
N LEU A 10 30.92 -21.63 -5.11
CA LEU A 10 31.35 -20.56 -4.21
C LEU A 10 31.66 -19.25 -4.95
N ALA A 11 32.25 -19.31 -6.14
CA ALA A 11 32.52 -18.15 -6.98
C ALA A 11 31.21 -17.55 -7.55
N LEU A 12 30.23 -18.37 -7.93
CA LEU A 12 28.89 -17.91 -8.32
C LEU A 12 28.10 -17.33 -7.16
N ALA A 13 28.21 -17.91 -5.96
CA ALA A 13 27.59 -17.38 -4.75
C ALA A 13 28.24 -16.05 -4.34
N SER A 14 29.58 -15.91 -4.43
CA SER A 14 30.26 -14.64 -4.15
C SER A 14 30.01 -13.59 -5.23
N ALA A 15 29.90 -13.96 -6.50
CA ALA A 15 29.52 -13.04 -7.58
C ALA A 15 28.07 -12.59 -7.46
N ALA A 16 27.16 -13.47 -7.03
CA ALA A 16 25.77 -13.11 -6.71
C ALA A 16 25.67 -12.18 -5.49
N LEU A 17 26.50 -12.39 -4.45
CA LEU A 17 26.60 -11.49 -3.31
C LEU A 17 27.21 -10.11 -3.66
N LEU A 18 28.16 -10.06 -4.58
CA LEU A 18 28.78 -8.79 -5.03
C LEU A 18 27.90 -8.02 -6.04
N ALA A 19 27.05 -8.71 -6.79
CA ALA A 19 26.06 -8.09 -7.68
C ALA A 19 24.82 -7.53 -6.93
N ALA A 20 24.63 -7.93 -5.67
CA ALA A 20 23.51 -7.44 -4.82
C ALA A 20 23.75 -6.07 -4.18
N ALA A 21 24.89 -5.42 -4.46
CA ALA A 21 25.33 -4.24 -3.71
C ALA A 21 24.79 -2.91 -4.23
N THR A 22 23.54 -2.77 -4.68
CA THR A 22 22.91 -1.43 -4.89
C THR A 22 21.41 -1.48 -5.18
N LEU A 23 20.67 -2.45 -4.70
CA LEU A 23 19.21 -2.44 -4.87
C LEU A 23 18.53 -1.93 -3.59
N ALA A 24 18.27 -0.63 -3.52
CA ALA A 24 17.39 -0.07 -2.49
C ALA A 24 15.95 -0.49 -2.80
N ALA A 25 15.46 -1.55 -2.16
CA ALA A 25 14.09 -1.98 -2.29
C ALA A 25 13.14 -1.03 -1.55
N GLN A 26 11.93 -0.88 -2.04
CA GLN A 26 10.85 -0.35 -1.23
C GLN A 26 10.67 -1.28 -0.02
N THR A 27 10.87 -0.74 1.17
CA THR A 27 10.69 -1.49 2.42
C THR A 27 9.29 -1.23 2.98
N GLY A 28 8.72 -2.21 3.68
CA GLY A 28 7.50 -2.02 4.46
C GLY A 28 7.77 -1.38 5.83
N SER A 29 8.94 -0.76 6.04
CA SER A 29 9.44 -0.24 7.32
C SER A 29 10.00 1.16 7.20
N GLY A 30 10.18 1.83 8.35
CA GLY A 30 10.91 3.08 8.52
C GLY A 30 12.13 2.90 9.41
N ASN A 31 12.83 4.01 9.68
CA ASN A 31 13.97 4.03 10.60
C ASN A 31 13.78 5.15 11.64
N VAL A 32 14.34 4.95 12.83
CA VAL A 32 14.43 5.98 13.87
C VAL A 32 15.89 6.21 14.17
N GLN A 33 16.31 7.45 14.16
CA GLN A 33 17.64 7.84 14.62
C GLN A 33 17.54 9.03 15.57
N GLY A 34 18.51 9.17 16.43
CA GLY A 34 18.53 10.32 17.30
C GLY A 34 19.87 10.53 17.98
N ARG A 35 19.90 11.55 18.83
CA ARG A 35 21.06 11.90 19.62
C ARG A 35 20.68 12.10 21.08
N LEU A 36 21.45 11.51 21.98
CA LEU A 36 21.36 11.78 23.42
C LEU A 36 22.30 12.90 23.79
N ILE A 37 21.79 13.94 24.42
CA ILE A 37 22.55 15.11 24.87
C ILE A 37 22.24 15.43 26.32
N ASP A 38 23.20 16.08 26.98
CA ASP A 38 23.00 16.69 28.29
C ASP A 38 22.47 18.14 28.16
N GLU A 39 22.27 18.82 29.29
CA GLU A 39 21.80 20.21 29.35
C GLU A 39 22.78 21.23 28.72
N HIS A 40 24.01 20.84 28.47
CA HIS A 40 25.04 21.66 27.82
C HIS A 40 25.21 21.33 26.34
N GLY A 41 24.38 20.40 25.80
CA GLY A 41 24.46 19.92 24.43
C GLY A 41 25.60 18.92 24.18
N SER A 42 26.26 18.42 25.24
CA SER A 42 27.32 17.41 25.13
C SER A 42 26.73 16.02 24.89
N PRO A 43 27.37 15.17 24.05
CA PRO A 43 26.87 13.84 23.76
C PRO A 43 26.96 12.91 24.99
N ILE A 44 25.91 12.12 25.22
CA ILE A 44 25.89 11.09 26.24
C ILE A 44 26.20 9.75 25.59
N VAL A 45 27.31 9.17 25.98
CA VAL A 45 27.86 7.91 25.46
C VAL A 45 27.38 6.72 26.27
N GLY A 46 27.03 5.60 25.61
CA GLY A 46 26.67 4.36 26.28
C GLY A 46 25.31 4.41 26.99
N GLY A 47 24.49 5.41 26.72
CA GLY A 47 23.12 5.45 27.20
C GLY A 47 22.30 4.35 26.51
N THR A 48 21.36 3.77 27.24
CA THR A 48 20.41 2.78 26.72
C THR A 48 19.16 3.47 26.20
N VAL A 49 18.77 3.21 24.96
CA VAL A 49 17.54 3.72 24.36
C VAL A 49 16.61 2.54 24.09
N THR A 50 15.38 2.65 24.54
CA THR A 50 14.32 1.65 24.34
C THR A 50 13.22 2.25 23.48
N LEU A 51 12.90 1.60 22.38
CA LEU A 51 11.75 1.90 21.52
C LEU A 51 10.63 0.93 21.86
N GLN A 52 9.53 1.43 22.39
CA GLN A 52 8.36 0.66 22.81
C GLN A 52 7.17 1.00 21.92
N GLY A 53 6.62 0.01 21.26
CA GLY A 53 5.38 0.11 20.47
C GLY A 53 4.34 -0.91 20.92
N SER A 54 3.51 -1.31 20.01
CA SER A 54 2.45 -2.31 20.24
C SER A 54 2.93 -3.77 20.18
N THR A 55 4.22 -3.98 19.92
CA THR A 55 4.92 -5.28 19.86
C THR A 55 6.06 -5.32 20.87
N ALA A 56 6.98 -6.28 20.72
CA ALA A 56 8.15 -6.40 21.61
C ALA A 56 9.02 -5.13 21.59
N PRO A 57 9.55 -4.70 22.75
CA PRO A 57 10.43 -3.54 22.82
C PRO A 57 11.77 -3.81 22.13
N GLN A 58 12.27 -2.81 21.40
CA GLN A 58 13.61 -2.81 20.82
C GLN A 58 14.55 -1.96 21.68
N ARG A 59 15.83 -2.34 21.76
CA ARG A 59 16.84 -1.62 22.54
C ARG A 59 18.10 -1.42 21.74
N THR A 60 18.71 -0.23 21.89
CA THR A 60 20.01 0.14 21.30
C THR A 60 20.80 0.98 22.29
N GLY A 61 22.10 1.15 22.05
CA GLY A 61 22.95 2.05 22.82
C GLY A 61 23.33 3.30 22.03
N SER A 62 23.68 4.38 22.74
CA SER A 62 24.27 5.56 22.10
C SER A 62 25.76 5.38 21.89
N ASP A 63 26.27 5.82 20.72
CA ASP A 63 27.67 5.77 20.33
C ASP A 63 28.52 6.91 20.96
N ALA A 64 29.78 7.02 20.54
CA ALA A 64 30.73 8.03 21.06
C ALA A 64 30.30 9.49 20.76
N GLN A 65 29.42 9.72 19.81
CA GLN A 65 28.83 11.00 19.45
C GLN A 65 27.42 11.19 20.03
N GLY A 66 26.96 10.24 20.87
CA GLY A 66 25.64 10.23 21.43
C GLY A 66 24.54 9.76 20.49
N HIS A 67 24.88 9.30 19.27
CA HIS A 67 23.88 8.87 18.31
C HIS A 67 23.35 7.48 18.63
N PHE A 68 22.05 7.28 18.37
CA PHE A 68 21.40 5.99 18.43
C PHE A 68 20.55 5.76 17.18
N ARG A 69 20.31 4.48 16.83
CA ARG A 69 19.51 4.11 15.65
C ARG A 69 18.68 2.89 15.94
N PHE A 70 17.46 2.88 15.40
CA PHE A 70 16.62 1.71 15.24
C PHE A 70 16.33 1.55 13.76
N LEU A 71 16.69 0.41 13.22
CA LEU A 71 16.55 0.09 11.80
C LEU A 71 15.38 -0.87 11.61
N GLN A 72 14.73 -0.81 10.45
CA GLN A 72 13.63 -1.69 10.07
C GLN A 72 12.46 -1.65 11.08
N VAL A 73 12.15 -0.46 11.58
CA VAL A 73 11.02 -0.26 12.50
C VAL A 73 9.73 -0.29 11.68
N LEU A 74 8.80 -1.13 12.08
CA LEU A 74 7.50 -1.21 11.43
C LEU A 74 6.69 0.07 11.65
N PRO A 75 5.86 0.53 10.68
CA PRO A 75 5.05 1.73 10.83
C PRO A 75 4.16 1.68 12.07
N GLY A 76 3.96 2.82 12.69
CA GLY A 76 3.12 2.96 13.89
C GLY A 76 3.64 4.02 14.85
N THR A 77 2.92 4.18 15.97
CA THR A 77 3.25 5.15 17.02
C THR A 77 3.97 4.47 18.16
N TYR A 78 5.06 5.07 18.59
CA TYR A 78 6.00 4.53 19.59
C TYR A 78 6.25 5.51 20.75
N SER A 79 6.74 4.98 21.86
CA SER A 79 7.45 5.75 22.88
C SER A 79 8.94 5.41 22.86
N VAL A 80 9.80 6.42 23.07
CA VAL A 80 11.24 6.26 23.13
C VAL A 80 11.70 6.68 24.51
N THR A 81 12.23 5.73 25.27
CA THR A 81 12.79 5.97 26.61
C THR A 81 14.30 5.87 26.56
N ALA A 82 15.00 6.91 27.00
CA ALA A 82 16.44 6.96 27.11
C ALA A 82 16.87 7.00 28.57
N ALA A 83 17.87 6.22 28.92
CA ALA A 83 18.46 6.18 30.27
C ALA A 83 19.98 6.08 30.19
N ALA A 84 20.70 6.79 31.07
CA ALA A 84 22.15 6.71 31.19
C ALA A 84 22.56 6.82 32.68
N PRO A 85 23.67 6.21 33.10
CA PRO A 85 24.15 6.33 34.47
C PRO A 85 24.42 7.80 34.86
N GLY A 86 23.87 8.24 35.99
CA GLY A 86 24.00 9.62 36.47
C GLY A 86 23.01 10.62 35.88
N PHE A 87 22.07 10.16 35.05
CA PHE A 87 21.02 10.99 34.42
C PHE A 87 19.64 10.47 34.77
N ALA A 88 18.67 11.37 34.86
CA ALA A 88 17.26 11.02 34.91
C ALA A 88 16.81 10.41 33.57
N ALA A 89 15.99 9.35 33.62
CA ALA A 89 15.43 8.77 32.43
C ALA A 89 14.44 9.75 31.76
N ALA A 90 14.49 9.84 30.44
CA ALA A 90 13.58 10.67 29.66
C ALA A 90 12.77 9.81 28.70
N THR A 91 11.45 9.99 28.68
CA THR A 91 10.54 9.30 27.77
C THR A 91 9.89 10.31 26.83
N ARG A 92 9.97 10.04 25.51
CA ARG A 92 9.27 10.77 24.48
C ARG A 92 8.16 9.91 23.93
N GLU A 93 6.93 10.34 24.11
CA GLU A 93 5.74 9.68 23.58
C GLU A 93 5.32 10.23 22.21
N GLY A 94 4.47 9.48 21.48
CA GLY A 94 3.90 9.93 20.21
C GLY A 94 4.88 9.93 19.04
N VAL A 95 5.95 9.15 19.11
CA VAL A 95 6.95 9.05 18.02
C VAL A 95 6.36 8.27 16.87
N LEU A 96 5.99 8.98 15.80
CA LEU A 96 5.42 8.39 14.58
C LEU A 96 6.54 7.84 13.68
N VAL A 97 6.43 6.57 13.33
CA VAL A 97 7.28 5.90 12.34
C VAL A 97 6.44 5.54 11.14
N SER A 98 6.83 6.01 9.97
CA SER A 98 6.15 5.77 8.70
C SER A 98 7.06 5.06 7.70
N VAL A 99 6.44 4.34 6.76
CA VAL A 99 7.16 3.59 5.72
C VAL A 99 8.06 4.51 4.90
N GLY A 100 9.27 4.05 4.59
CA GLY A 100 10.24 4.79 3.77
C GLY A 100 10.75 6.08 4.40
N ARG A 101 10.47 6.36 5.70
CA ARG A 101 10.88 7.57 6.38
C ARG A 101 11.91 7.34 7.47
N LEU A 102 12.74 8.36 7.67
CA LEU A 102 13.64 8.48 8.80
C LEU A 102 13.03 9.45 9.82
N THR A 103 12.69 8.95 11.01
CA THR A 103 12.26 9.77 12.14
C THR A 103 13.49 10.21 12.93
N ALA A 104 13.77 11.51 12.97
CA ALA A 104 14.91 12.08 13.68
C ALA A 104 14.46 12.59 15.07
N LEU A 105 15.22 12.25 16.11
CA LEU A 105 14.94 12.61 17.51
C LEU A 105 16.17 13.22 18.18
N GLU A 106 15.94 14.19 19.04
CA GLU A 106 16.92 14.66 20.02
C GLU A 106 16.34 14.48 21.42
N ILE A 107 17.05 13.78 22.29
CA ILE A 107 16.59 13.46 23.66
C ILE A 107 17.58 14.07 24.63
N LEU A 108 17.08 15.03 25.41
CA LEU A 108 17.82 15.69 26.49
C LEU A 108 17.68 14.87 27.76
N LEU A 109 18.79 14.44 28.35
CA LEU A 109 18.84 13.86 29.67
C LEU A 109 19.40 14.87 30.68
N ARG A 110 18.72 14.99 31.80
CA ARG A 110 19.13 15.86 32.93
C ARG A 110 19.93 15.07 33.93
N ILE A 111 20.94 15.70 34.51
CA ILE A 111 21.69 15.11 35.63
C ILE A 111 20.75 15.00 36.82
N SER A 112 20.68 13.82 37.42
CA SER A 112 19.84 13.57 38.57
C SER A 112 20.51 12.58 39.53
N ASP A 113 20.51 12.92 40.81
CA ASP A 113 20.93 12.03 41.91
C ASP A 113 19.78 11.09 42.34
N VAL A 114 18.57 11.28 41.84
CA VAL A 114 17.34 10.54 42.17
C VAL A 114 16.73 10.02 40.90
N ASN A 115 16.12 8.83 40.92
CA ASN A 115 15.37 8.25 39.82
C ASN A 115 14.08 9.06 39.52
N GLU A 116 14.22 10.21 38.90
CA GLU A 116 13.11 10.96 38.34
C GLU A 116 12.96 10.61 36.86
N GLU A 117 11.74 10.32 36.44
CA GLU A 117 11.40 10.10 35.04
C GLU A 117 10.78 11.38 34.47
N LEU A 118 11.35 11.91 33.41
CA LEU A 118 10.82 13.07 32.68
C LEU A 118 10.07 12.62 31.45
N THR A 119 8.75 12.76 31.45
CA THR A 119 7.95 12.55 30.24
C THR A 119 7.86 13.83 29.42
N VAL A 120 8.36 13.79 28.20
CA VAL A 120 8.25 14.89 27.24
C VAL A 120 7.22 14.49 26.17
N SER A 121 6.07 15.16 26.19
CA SER A 121 5.07 15.09 25.12
C SER A 121 5.38 16.20 24.11
N GLY A 122 5.62 15.85 22.86
CA GLY A 122 5.87 16.80 21.79
C GLY A 122 5.66 16.16 20.44
N GLU A 123 5.14 16.92 19.48
CA GLU A 123 5.00 16.46 18.12
C GLU A 123 6.36 16.10 17.51
N THR A 124 6.41 14.94 16.85
CA THR A 124 7.59 14.52 16.10
C THR A 124 7.76 15.44 14.89
N PRO A 125 8.98 15.96 14.61
CA PRO A 125 9.20 16.75 13.41
C PRO A 125 8.78 15.97 12.15
N LEU A 126 7.89 16.54 11.35
CA LEU A 126 7.44 15.94 10.09
C LEU A 126 8.46 16.06 8.96
N ILE A 127 9.57 16.75 9.19
CA ILE A 127 10.60 17.00 8.18
C ILE A 127 11.68 15.93 8.30
N ASP A 128 11.82 15.12 7.27
CA ASP A 128 12.93 14.18 7.09
C ASP A 128 14.02 14.85 6.25
N PRO A 129 15.12 15.32 6.87
CA PRO A 129 16.19 16.03 6.16
C PRO A 129 17.02 15.12 5.24
N GLY A 130 16.89 13.80 5.38
CA GLY A 130 17.58 12.81 4.54
C GLY A 130 16.78 12.37 3.31
N ARG A 131 15.50 12.77 3.20
CA ARG A 131 14.65 12.33 2.10
C ARG A 131 14.85 13.17 0.84
N VAL A 132 15.34 12.53 -0.21
CA VAL A 132 15.44 13.13 -1.56
C VAL A 132 14.13 12.95 -2.34
N ALA A 133 13.34 11.93 -2.00
CA ALA A 133 12.08 11.62 -2.67
C ALA A 133 11.01 12.67 -2.36
N THR A 134 10.31 13.13 -3.40
CA THR A 134 9.12 13.98 -3.29
C THR A 134 7.88 13.10 -3.26
N GLY A 135 6.88 13.46 -2.46
CA GLY A 135 5.66 12.70 -2.31
C GLY A 135 5.05 12.90 -0.93
N GLN A 136 4.05 12.08 -0.61
CA GLN A 136 3.36 12.15 0.67
C GLN A 136 3.17 10.75 1.24
N THR A 137 3.28 10.63 2.55
CA THR A 137 2.95 9.43 3.30
C THR A 137 1.79 9.76 4.22
N PHE A 138 0.75 8.92 4.18
CA PHE A 138 -0.44 9.01 5.03
C PHE A 138 -0.37 7.90 6.06
N ALA A 139 -0.06 8.26 7.30
CA ALA A 139 -0.07 7.33 8.42
C ALA A 139 -1.51 7.05 8.89
N ARG A 140 -1.70 6.00 9.67
CA ARG A 140 -2.99 5.52 10.13
C ARG A 140 -3.85 6.60 10.80
N GLU A 141 -3.25 7.45 11.61
CA GLU A 141 -3.94 8.57 12.28
C GLU A 141 -4.57 9.50 11.23
N GLN A 142 -3.80 9.87 10.21
CA GLN A 142 -4.30 10.72 9.11
C GLN A 142 -5.37 10.00 8.28
N LEU A 143 -5.21 8.69 8.03
CA LEU A 143 -6.20 7.89 7.28
C LEU A 143 -7.56 7.82 8.00
N THR A 144 -7.57 7.92 9.32
CA THR A 144 -8.81 7.91 10.11
C THR A 144 -9.46 9.28 10.25
N GLU A 145 -8.68 10.35 10.22
CA GLU A 145 -9.11 11.72 10.46
C GLU A 145 -9.47 12.49 9.18
N ILE A 146 -8.81 12.19 8.06
CA ILE A 146 -9.08 12.85 6.79
C ILE A 146 -10.45 12.40 6.27
N PRO A 147 -11.41 13.31 6.08
CA PRO A 147 -12.71 12.97 5.51
C PRO A 147 -12.54 12.65 4.02
N THR A 148 -12.52 11.38 3.69
CA THR A 148 -12.37 10.88 2.32
C THR A 148 -13.50 9.93 1.96
N ALA A 149 -13.60 9.60 0.67
CA ALA A 149 -14.49 8.56 0.18
C ALA A 149 -14.09 7.13 0.61
N ARG A 150 -13.07 7.00 1.50
CA ARG A 150 -12.51 5.74 1.99
C ARG A 150 -12.05 4.81 0.87
N ASP A 151 -11.42 5.38 -0.12
CA ASP A 151 -10.66 4.64 -1.13
C ASP A 151 -9.25 5.24 -1.30
N VAL A 152 -8.34 4.44 -1.82
CA VAL A 152 -6.94 4.84 -2.00
C VAL A 152 -6.80 5.99 -3.00
N TRP A 153 -7.72 6.10 -3.96
CA TRP A 153 -7.68 7.10 -5.02
C TRP A 153 -7.98 8.50 -4.50
N ALA A 154 -8.84 8.60 -3.48
CA ALA A 154 -9.11 9.85 -2.79
C ALA A 154 -7.88 10.39 -2.05
N LEU A 155 -6.98 9.51 -1.57
CA LEU A 155 -5.70 9.91 -0.99
C LEU A 155 -4.71 10.34 -2.08
N VAL A 156 -4.63 9.57 -3.15
CA VAL A 156 -3.73 9.86 -4.28
C VAL A 156 -4.02 11.25 -4.88
N GLN A 157 -5.28 11.65 -4.97
CA GLN A 157 -5.69 12.99 -5.44
C GLN A 157 -5.20 14.14 -4.56
N GLN A 158 -4.90 13.90 -3.29
CA GLN A 158 -4.41 14.94 -2.37
C GLN A 158 -2.92 15.23 -2.54
N VAL A 159 -2.20 14.37 -3.28
CA VAL A 159 -0.76 14.51 -3.48
C VAL A 159 -0.48 15.54 -4.57
N PRO A 160 0.32 16.59 -4.28
CA PRO A 160 0.64 17.61 -5.26
C PRO A 160 1.23 17.05 -6.55
N GLY A 161 0.68 17.48 -7.69
CA GLY A 161 1.14 17.06 -9.02
C GLY A 161 0.45 15.81 -9.57
N ILE A 162 -0.40 15.14 -8.79
CA ILE A 162 -1.18 13.98 -9.24
C ILE A 162 -2.53 14.43 -9.82
N GLN A 163 -2.89 13.83 -10.95
CA GLN A 163 -4.19 14.00 -11.60
C GLN A 163 -4.77 12.63 -11.93
N LEU A 164 -6.01 12.37 -11.53
CA LEU A 164 -6.77 11.19 -11.94
C LEU A 164 -7.48 11.44 -13.28
N ASP A 165 -7.63 10.39 -14.07
CA ASP A 165 -8.39 10.40 -15.32
C ASP A 165 -9.91 10.34 -15.12
N THR A 166 -10.36 10.09 -13.90
CA THR A 166 -11.76 9.95 -13.52
C THR A 166 -12.12 10.81 -12.34
N VAL A 167 -13.37 11.26 -12.30
CA VAL A 167 -13.91 11.95 -11.12
C VAL A 167 -14.32 10.91 -10.08
N ASN A 168 -13.70 10.98 -8.91
CA ASN A 168 -14.00 10.08 -7.80
C ASN A 168 -15.11 10.66 -6.91
N VAL A 169 -16.29 10.08 -7.00
CA VAL A 169 -17.46 10.48 -6.20
C VAL A 169 -17.82 9.35 -5.24
N ALA A 170 -17.76 9.62 -3.94
CA ALA A 170 -18.10 8.66 -2.88
C ALA A 170 -17.38 7.29 -2.98
N GLY A 171 -16.19 7.24 -3.63
CA GLY A 171 -15.41 6.01 -3.79
C GLY A 171 -15.75 5.19 -5.05
N ASN A 172 -16.53 5.74 -5.99
CA ASN A 172 -16.88 5.04 -7.23
C ASN A 172 -15.67 4.74 -8.13
N ALA A 173 -14.55 5.43 -7.95
CA ALA A 173 -13.30 5.18 -8.66
C ALA A 173 -12.77 3.75 -8.45
N SER A 174 -13.10 3.13 -7.32
CA SER A 174 -12.78 1.72 -7.04
C SER A 174 -13.49 0.74 -7.97
N ALA A 175 -14.57 1.14 -8.66
CA ALA A 175 -15.20 0.34 -9.71
C ALA A 175 -14.35 0.26 -10.99
N THR A 176 -13.42 1.19 -11.20
CA THR A 176 -12.57 1.20 -12.39
C THR A 176 -11.62 0.00 -12.40
N LEU A 177 -11.67 -0.80 -13.46
CA LEU A 177 -10.82 -1.98 -13.61
C LEU A 177 -9.34 -1.56 -13.67
N GLY A 178 -8.51 -2.21 -12.86
CA GLY A 178 -7.09 -1.86 -12.73
C GLY A 178 -6.81 -0.57 -11.96
N GLY A 179 -7.86 0.06 -11.40
CA GLY A 179 -7.82 1.37 -10.76
C GLY A 179 -7.91 2.53 -11.77
N PRO A 180 -8.23 3.74 -11.35
CA PRO A 180 -8.10 4.93 -12.17
C PRO A 180 -6.67 5.11 -12.66
N SER A 181 -6.48 5.59 -13.87
CA SER A 181 -5.17 6.05 -14.28
C SER A 181 -4.88 7.37 -13.58
N PHE A 182 -3.68 7.51 -13.06
CA PHE A 182 -3.24 8.80 -12.58
C PHE A 182 -1.91 9.17 -13.23
N SER A 183 -1.73 10.44 -13.48
CA SER A 183 -0.50 10.98 -14.03
C SER A 183 0.17 11.89 -13.00
N ASN A 184 1.49 11.86 -13.00
CA ASN A 184 2.31 12.79 -12.27
C ASN A 184 3.00 13.70 -13.28
N ARG A 185 2.64 14.99 -13.29
CA ARG A 185 3.18 16.00 -14.23
C ARG A 185 3.11 15.57 -15.70
N GLY A 186 2.02 14.89 -16.09
CA GLY A 186 1.82 14.41 -17.45
C GLY A 186 2.50 13.07 -17.79
N SER A 187 3.30 12.50 -16.88
CA SER A 187 3.79 11.12 -17.02
C SER A 187 2.78 10.15 -16.42
N GLY A 188 2.23 9.28 -17.24
CA GLY A 188 1.24 8.32 -16.81
C GLY A 188 1.81 6.99 -16.31
N ASN A 189 3.11 6.85 -16.13
CA ASN A 189 3.71 5.64 -15.59
C ASN A 189 3.50 5.56 -14.08
N VAL A 190 2.81 4.53 -13.62
CA VAL A 190 2.52 4.30 -12.21
C VAL A 190 2.96 2.91 -11.80
N ALA A 191 3.66 2.81 -10.66
CA ALA A 191 3.92 1.56 -9.99
C ALA A 191 3.00 1.39 -8.79
N TYR A 192 2.46 0.20 -8.63
CA TYR A 192 1.68 -0.20 -7.47
C TYR A 192 2.48 -1.21 -6.65
N ALA A 193 2.51 -1.01 -5.36
CA ALA A 193 3.16 -1.93 -4.42
C ALA A 193 2.28 -2.18 -3.20
N ILE A 194 2.40 -3.37 -2.63
CA ILE A 194 1.83 -3.72 -1.33
C ILE A 194 2.92 -4.37 -0.49
N GLU A 195 3.05 -3.92 0.76
CA GLU A 195 4.13 -4.39 1.65
C GLU A 195 5.54 -4.22 1.01
N GLY A 196 5.74 -3.19 0.18
CA GLY A 196 6.99 -2.94 -0.54
C GLY A 196 7.24 -3.85 -1.75
N ALA A 197 6.38 -4.82 -2.04
CA ALA A 197 6.50 -5.67 -3.22
C ALA A 197 5.62 -5.15 -4.36
N THR A 198 6.15 -5.12 -5.57
CA THR A 198 5.44 -4.62 -6.75
C THR A 198 4.28 -5.53 -7.13
N ILE A 199 3.11 -4.95 -7.30
CA ILE A 199 1.89 -5.59 -7.79
C ILE A 199 1.40 -5.00 -9.10
N THR A 200 2.22 -4.19 -9.76
CA THR A 200 1.92 -3.64 -11.08
C THR A 200 1.85 -4.78 -12.08
N ASP A 201 0.76 -4.82 -12.83
CA ASP A 201 0.50 -5.83 -13.85
C ASP A 201 0.54 -5.18 -15.23
N SER A 202 1.59 -5.50 -15.99
CA SER A 202 1.77 -4.99 -17.35
C SER A 202 0.66 -5.46 -18.30
N TYR A 203 0.07 -6.62 -18.03
CA TYR A 203 -1.03 -7.15 -18.81
C TYR A 203 -2.30 -6.31 -18.68
N TYR A 204 -2.61 -5.85 -17.46
CA TYR A 204 -3.73 -4.93 -17.25
C TYR A 204 -3.54 -3.61 -18.00
N GLY A 205 -2.32 -3.11 -18.07
CA GLY A 205 -1.99 -1.96 -18.89
C GLY A 205 -2.34 -2.19 -20.37
N PHE A 206 -1.96 -3.33 -20.90
CA PHE A 206 -2.23 -3.69 -22.31
C PHE A 206 -3.71 -3.97 -22.57
N ALA A 207 -4.35 -4.82 -21.75
CA ALA A 207 -5.76 -5.21 -21.93
C ALA A 207 -6.74 -4.04 -21.85
N LEU A 208 -6.39 -3.00 -21.11
CA LEU A 208 -7.21 -1.80 -20.92
C LEU A 208 -6.76 -0.65 -21.84
N ASN A 209 -5.86 -0.90 -22.80
CA ASN A 209 -5.23 0.13 -23.62
C ASN A 209 -4.60 1.27 -22.77
N ARG A 210 -4.10 0.93 -21.60
CA ARG A 210 -3.42 1.84 -20.69
C ARG A 210 -1.92 1.65 -20.85
N GLN A 211 -1.23 2.67 -21.31
CA GLN A 211 0.23 2.64 -21.50
C GLN A 211 1.00 2.47 -20.17
N ASN A 212 0.32 2.54 -19.03
CA ASN A 212 0.90 2.85 -17.75
C ASN A 212 0.77 1.74 -16.70
N GLY A 213 0.39 0.54 -17.11
CA GLY A 213 0.14 -0.55 -16.17
C GLY A 213 -1.14 -0.36 -15.35
N GLY A 214 -1.45 -1.35 -14.55
CA GLY A 214 -2.58 -1.37 -13.63
C GLY A 214 -2.29 -2.37 -12.52
N THR A 215 -3.27 -2.64 -11.69
CA THR A 215 -3.17 -3.72 -10.69
C THR A 215 -4.44 -4.55 -10.67
N SER A 216 -4.27 -5.87 -10.54
CA SER A 216 -5.38 -6.79 -10.31
C SER A 216 -5.79 -6.87 -8.84
N ILE A 217 -5.00 -6.26 -7.95
CA ILE A 217 -5.26 -6.23 -6.51
C ILE A 217 -6.16 -5.03 -6.19
N PHE A 218 -7.24 -5.28 -5.48
CA PHE A 218 -8.07 -4.25 -4.90
C PHE A 218 -7.56 -3.89 -3.50
N PHE A 219 -7.51 -2.58 -3.24
CA PHE A 219 -7.07 -2.04 -1.96
C PHE A 219 -8.26 -1.80 -1.03
N ASP A 220 -8.38 -2.59 0.02
CA ASP A 220 -9.34 -2.33 1.10
C ASP A 220 -8.81 -1.24 2.04
N TYR A 221 -9.41 -0.07 1.98
CA TYR A 221 -9.02 1.09 2.80
C TYR A 221 -9.00 0.79 4.31
N GLY A 222 -9.90 -0.06 4.76
CA GLY A 222 -9.98 -0.46 6.18
C GLY A 222 -8.73 -1.20 6.68
N THR A 223 -7.91 -1.75 5.79
CA THR A 223 -6.73 -2.55 6.13
C THR A 223 -5.44 -1.75 6.21
N PHE A 224 -5.45 -0.46 5.85
CA PHE A 224 -4.22 0.35 5.75
C PHE A 224 -3.66 0.71 7.12
N GLU A 225 -2.35 0.55 7.26
CA GLU A 225 -1.54 1.14 8.33
C GLU A 225 -0.84 2.39 7.82
N ASP A 226 -0.29 2.32 6.59
CA ASP A 226 0.46 3.41 5.98
C ASP A 226 0.26 3.40 4.46
N VAL A 227 0.14 4.56 3.84
CA VAL A 227 0.06 4.71 2.38
C VAL A 227 1.09 5.73 1.95
N GLU A 228 2.04 5.29 1.13
CA GLU A 228 3.08 6.15 0.59
C GLU A 228 2.86 6.39 -0.90
N VAL A 229 2.86 7.66 -1.30
CA VAL A 229 2.84 8.09 -2.70
C VAL A 229 4.12 8.86 -2.99
N VAL A 230 4.97 8.30 -3.83
CA VAL A 230 6.22 8.94 -4.28
C VAL A 230 5.99 9.51 -5.67
N THR A 231 6.29 10.80 -5.85
CA THR A 231 6.07 11.53 -7.11
C THR A 231 7.37 11.95 -7.81
N GLY A 232 8.52 11.75 -7.18
CA GLY A 232 9.81 12.03 -7.75
C GLY A 232 10.95 11.76 -6.79
N GLY A 233 12.19 11.72 -7.30
CA GLY A 233 13.35 11.36 -6.48
C GLY A 233 13.33 9.91 -6.00
N SER A 234 12.59 9.06 -6.70
CA SER A 234 12.59 7.61 -6.45
C SER A 234 14.00 7.05 -6.60
N SER A 235 14.30 6.01 -5.84
CA SER A 235 15.59 5.33 -5.92
C SER A 235 15.81 4.73 -7.31
N LEU A 236 17.09 4.55 -7.71
CA LEU A 236 17.48 4.10 -9.05
C LEU A 236 17.01 2.68 -9.41
N ASP A 237 16.55 1.94 -8.44
CA ASP A 237 16.01 0.58 -8.57
C ASP A 237 14.52 0.56 -8.94
N GLN A 238 13.83 1.70 -8.89
CA GLN A 238 12.46 1.78 -9.38
C GLN A 238 12.44 1.81 -10.90
N GLN A 239 11.84 0.77 -11.47
CA GLN A 239 11.74 0.60 -12.93
C GLN A 239 10.79 1.61 -13.61
N ASN A 240 10.13 2.47 -12.84
CA ASN A 240 9.13 3.42 -13.34
C ASN A 240 9.58 4.86 -13.16
N SER A 241 9.45 5.63 -14.21
CA SER A 241 9.76 7.08 -14.23
C SER A 241 8.65 7.97 -13.68
N GLY A 242 7.54 7.38 -13.24
CA GLY A 242 6.34 8.09 -12.78
C GLY A 242 6.14 8.07 -11.27
N ALA A 243 4.90 8.00 -10.84
CA ALA A 243 4.55 7.90 -9.43
C ALA A 243 4.56 6.45 -8.94
N THR A 244 4.79 6.27 -7.65
CA THR A 244 4.65 4.98 -6.98
C THR A 244 3.66 5.10 -5.85
N LEU A 245 2.71 4.16 -5.79
CA LEU A 245 1.78 3.98 -4.70
C LEU A 245 2.17 2.69 -3.95
N ASN A 246 2.60 2.81 -2.70
CA ASN A 246 2.92 1.69 -1.82
C ASN A 246 1.96 1.68 -0.63
N VAL A 247 1.29 0.57 -0.41
CA VAL A 247 0.34 0.35 0.68
C VAL A 247 0.92 -0.65 1.67
N VAL A 248 0.99 -0.25 2.94
CA VAL A 248 1.35 -1.14 4.04
C VAL A 248 0.10 -1.44 4.86
N THR A 249 -0.17 -2.72 5.09
CA THR A 249 -1.34 -3.16 5.85
C THR A 249 -1.07 -3.24 7.34
N LYS A 250 -2.15 -3.18 8.12
CA LYS A 250 -2.13 -3.43 9.57
C LYS A 250 -1.50 -4.77 9.90
N ARG A 251 -1.17 -4.94 11.16
CA ARG A 251 -0.60 -6.17 11.74
C ARG A 251 -1.22 -6.51 13.08
N GLY A 252 -1.02 -7.72 13.53
CA GLY A 252 -1.29 -8.11 14.91
C GLY A 252 -0.36 -7.40 15.91
N THR A 253 -0.85 -7.18 17.12
CA THR A 253 -0.14 -6.51 18.22
C THR A 253 -0.25 -7.35 19.48
N ASN A 254 0.37 -6.93 20.58
CA ASN A 254 0.25 -7.63 21.89
C ASN A 254 -1.16 -7.51 22.50
N THR A 255 -1.99 -6.65 21.97
CA THR A 255 -3.39 -6.52 22.37
C THR A 255 -4.30 -7.01 21.26
N LEU A 256 -5.33 -7.79 21.63
CA LEU A 256 -6.38 -8.18 20.69
C LEU A 256 -7.19 -6.95 20.30
N LYS A 257 -7.22 -6.63 19.01
CA LYS A 257 -7.96 -5.52 18.42
C LYS A 257 -8.75 -6.00 17.23
N GLY A 258 -9.93 -5.44 17.05
CA GLY A 258 -10.75 -5.72 15.88
C GLY A 258 -11.72 -4.61 15.62
N SER A 259 -12.20 -4.55 14.38
CA SER A 259 -13.24 -3.62 13.97
C SER A 259 -14.17 -4.26 12.97
N ALA A 260 -15.40 -3.77 12.91
CA ALA A 260 -16.35 -4.08 11.86
C ALA A 260 -16.92 -2.77 11.33
N ARG A 261 -17.24 -2.75 10.02
CA ARG A 261 -17.77 -1.54 9.37
C ARG A 261 -18.89 -1.88 8.42
N PHE A 262 -19.81 -0.93 8.29
CA PHE A 262 -20.84 -0.89 7.26
C PHE A 262 -20.95 0.56 6.75
N LEU A 263 -20.83 0.74 5.45
CA LEU A 263 -20.93 2.02 4.78
C LEU A 263 -21.93 1.90 3.62
N TYR A 264 -22.72 2.94 3.43
CA TYR A 264 -23.72 2.99 2.38
C TYR A 264 -23.82 4.40 1.80
N ALA A 265 -23.80 4.51 0.49
CA ALA A 265 -24.13 5.71 -0.25
C ALA A 265 -25.25 5.41 -1.25
N SER A 266 -26.23 6.30 -1.33
CA SER A 266 -27.41 6.13 -2.18
C SER A 266 -27.46 7.21 -3.25
N ALA A 267 -28.03 6.89 -4.41
CA ALA A 267 -28.36 7.87 -5.45
C ALA A 267 -29.19 9.04 -4.91
N ASN A 268 -30.08 8.78 -3.94
CA ASN A 268 -30.96 9.80 -3.34
C ASN A 268 -30.19 10.87 -2.54
N TRP A 269 -28.92 10.63 -2.22
CA TRP A 269 -28.05 11.58 -1.52
C TRP A 269 -27.12 12.34 -2.46
N GLN A 270 -27.17 11.99 -3.75
CA GLN A 270 -26.41 12.65 -4.79
C GLN A 270 -27.19 13.84 -5.35
N SER A 271 -26.56 15.02 -5.39
CA SER A 271 -27.11 16.17 -6.09
C SER A 271 -27.02 16.00 -7.60
N ASP A 272 -28.03 16.45 -8.32
CA ASP A 272 -27.95 16.56 -9.77
C ASP A 272 -27.21 17.85 -10.16
N ASN A 273 -26.04 17.70 -10.74
CA ASN A 273 -25.20 18.78 -11.24
C ASN A 273 -25.09 18.76 -12.77
N THR A 274 -26.00 18.06 -13.45
CA THR A 274 -26.05 18.00 -14.90
C THR A 274 -26.40 19.37 -15.45
N PRO A 275 -25.57 19.98 -16.34
CA PRO A 275 -25.92 21.25 -16.95
C PRO A 275 -27.23 21.13 -17.73
N GLU A 276 -28.10 22.15 -17.64
CA GLU A 276 -29.37 22.18 -18.37
C GLU A 276 -29.19 22.01 -19.88
N SER A 277 -28.10 22.55 -20.46
CA SER A 277 -27.76 22.37 -21.85
C SER A 277 -27.48 20.90 -22.23
N SER A 278 -26.95 20.11 -21.33
CA SER A 278 -26.68 18.67 -21.55
C SER A 278 -27.98 17.87 -21.48
N SER A 279 -28.84 18.17 -20.51
CA SER A 279 -30.16 17.53 -20.38
C SER A 279 -31.08 17.86 -21.56
N ALA A 280 -31.05 19.11 -22.05
CA ALA A 280 -31.82 19.54 -23.22
C ALA A 280 -31.41 18.85 -24.53
N ASN A 281 -30.16 18.37 -24.58
CA ASN A 281 -29.63 17.61 -25.73
C ASN A 281 -29.78 16.08 -25.58
N GLY A 282 -30.50 15.60 -24.56
CA GLY A 282 -30.69 14.17 -24.27
C GLY A 282 -29.43 13.46 -23.80
N LEU A 283 -28.37 14.19 -23.41
CA LEU A 283 -27.16 13.62 -22.86
C LEU A 283 -27.42 13.17 -21.42
N GLN A 284 -27.41 11.86 -21.20
CA GLN A 284 -27.43 11.28 -19.89
C GLN A 284 -26.03 11.32 -19.29
N THR A 285 -25.91 11.69 -18.02
CA THR A 285 -24.65 11.66 -17.29
C THR A 285 -24.55 10.37 -16.47
N ASN A 286 -23.31 9.91 -16.29
CA ASN A 286 -23.06 8.78 -15.40
C ASN A 286 -23.43 9.16 -13.96
N SER A 287 -24.16 8.30 -13.28
CA SER A 287 -24.55 8.51 -11.88
C SER A 287 -24.27 7.25 -11.05
N THR A 288 -24.02 7.46 -9.74
CA THR A 288 -23.89 6.37 -8.79
C THR A 288 -25.25 5.99 -8.25
N ARG A 289 -25.67 4.73 -8.40
CA ARG A 289 -26.94 4.21 -7.85
C ARG A 289 -26.80 3.91 -6.36
N PHE A 290 -25.78 3.17 -6.01
CA PHE A 290 -25.41 2.93 -4.62
C PHE A 290 -23.93 2.47 -4.54
N ILE A 291 -23.35 2.71 -3.38
CA ILE A 291 -22.11 2.06 -2.93
C ILE A 291 -22.43 1.44 -1.59
N ARG A 292 -22.13 0.16 -1.42
CA ARG A 292 -22.31 -0.57 -0.18
C ARG A 292 -21.02 -1.29 0.16
N GLU A 293 -20.48 -1.02 1.34
CA GLU A 293 -19.28 -1.68 1.85
C GLU A 293 -19.57 -2.25 3.23
N TYR A 294 -19.14 -3.49 3.46
CA TYR A 294 -19.10 -4.10 4.77
C TYR A 294 -17.86 -4.97 4.89
N GLY A 295 -17.31 -5.00 6.08
CA GLY A 295 -16.08 -5.73 6.35
C GLY A 295 -15.71 -5.71 7.81
N GLY A 296 -14.67 -6.46 8.12
CA GLY A 296 -14.14 -6.55 9.46
C GLY A 296 -12.70 -7.01 9.47
N GLU A 297 -12.06 -6.78 10.59
CA GLU A 297 -10.69 -7.19 10.86
C GLU A 297 -10.53 -7.64 12.30
N LEU A 298 -9.57 -8.53 12.52
CA LEU A 298 -9.16 -8.98 13.83
C LEU A 298 -7.66 -9.22 13.84
N GLY A 299 -6.98 -8.74 14.88
CA GLY A 299 -5.54 -8.95 15.06
C GLY A 299 -5.17 -9.01 16.51
N GLY A 300 -4.14 -9.82 16.82
CA GLY A 300 -3.64 -9.97 18.19
C GLY A 300 -2.45 -10.92 18.29
N PRO A 301 -1.96 -11.19 19.51
CA PRO A 301 -0.86 -12.09 19.73
C PRO A 301 -1.34 -13.55 19.69
N LEU A 302 -0.63 -14.39 18.94
CA LEU A 302 -0.67 -15.84 19.14
C LEU A 302 0.29 -16.24 20.27
N ILE A 303 1.44 -15.56 20.35
CA ILE A 303 2.40 -15.64 21.44
C ILE A 303 2.83 -14.21 21.72
N ALA A 304 2.59 -13.71 22.93
CA ALA A 304 2.96 -12.36 23.33
C ALA A 304 4.45 -12.10 23.07
N ASP A 305 4.79 -10.91 22.57
CA ASP A 305 6.13 -10.44 22.21
C ASP A 305 6.87 -11.25 21.16
N ARG A 306 6.20 -12.27 20.53
CA ARG A 306 6.89 -13.17 19.60
C ARG A 306 6.13 -13.44 18.30
N LEU A 307 4.82 -13.64 18.36
CA LEU A 307 4.06 -14.09 17.21
C LEU A 307 2.68 -13.42 17.20
N TRP A 308 2.40 -12.71 16.13
CA TRP A 308 1.16 -11.96 15.96
C TRP A 308 0.49 -12.33 14.65
N LEU A 309 -0.84 -12.42 14.70
CA LEU A 309 -1.68 -12.62 13.53
C LEU A 309 -2.64 -11.45 13.37
N TRP A 310 -2.85 -11.04 12.14
CA TRP A 310 -3.92 -10.14 11.73
C TRP A 310 -4.59 -10.70 10.50
N ALA A 311 -5.91 -10.56 10.42
CA ALA A 311 -6.71 -10.95 9.27
C ALA A 311 -7.85 -9.96 9.05
N ALA A 312 -8.22 -9.73 7.80
CA ALA A 312 -9.31 -8.87 7.40
C ALA A 312 -10.05 -9.43 6.19
N GLY A 313 -11.32 -9.08 6.08
CA GLY A 313 -12.13 -9.38 4.91
C GLY A 313 -13.20 -8.32 4.73
N ALA A 314 -13.49 -8.01 3.47
CA ALA A 314 -14.51 -7.03 3.14
C ALA A 314 -15.25 -7.42 1.86
N ARG A 315 -16.41 -6.79 1.66
CA ARG A 315 -17.09 -6.75 0.37
C ARG A 315 -17.58 -5.34 0.10
N GLN A 316 -17.32 -4.88 -1.11
CA GLN A 316 -17.82 -3.62 -1.62
C GLN A 316 -18.60 -3.88 -2.91
N ASP A 317 -19.88 -3.46 -2.94
CA ASP A 317 -20.72 -3.46 -4.13
C ASP A 317 -20.92 -2.02 -4.59
N ILE A 318 -20.55 -1.72 -5.83
CA ILE A 318 -20.69 -0.42 -6.46
C ILE A 318 -21.61 -0.58 -7.67
N SER A 319 -22.73 0.14 -7.70
CA SER A 319 -23.64 0.16 -8.84
C SER A 319 -23.70 1.54 -9.46
N LEU A 320 -23.42 1.60 -10.76
CA LEU A 320 -23.41 2.81 -11.56
C LEU A 320 -24.54 2.77 -12.58
N SER A 321 -25.06 3.91 -12.96
CA SER A 321 -25.90 4.10 -14.15
C SER A 321 -25.06 4.85 -15.17
N PRO A 322 -24.37 4.14 -16.07
CA PRO A 322 -23.62 4.79 -17.15
C PRO A 322 -24.56 5.31 -18.21
N THR A 323 -24.06 6.21 -19.06
CA THR A 323 -24.75 6.66 -20.26
C THR A 323 -25.12 5.47 -21.15
N THR A 324 -26.39 5.32 -21.48
CA THR A 324 -26.91 4.18 -22.22
C THR A 324 -26.73 4.33 -23.72
N PHE A 325 -26.96 3.22 -24.44
CA PHE A 325 -27.04 3.20 -25.89
C PHE A 325 -28.22 4.08 -26.38
N SER A 326 -28.00 4.94 -27.37
CA SER A 326 -28.96 5.96 -27.80
C SER A 326 -30.27 5.41 -28.38
N GLU A 327 -30.29 4.17 -28.83
CA GLU A 327 -31.48 3.50 -29.35
C GLU A 327 -32.29 2.73 -28.30
N THR A 328 -31.72 2.56 -27.11
CA THR A 328 -32.40 1.91 -25.97
C THR A 328 -32.51 2.91 -24.83
N GLU A 329 -33.69 3.45 -24.58
CA GLU A 329 -33.95 4.41 -23.50
C GLU A 329 -33.87 3.80 -22.08
N VAL A 330 -33.56 2.51 -21.96
CA VAL A 330 -33.54 1.82 -20.67
C VAL A 330 -32.15 1.89 -20.04
N PRO A 331 -31.97 2.58 -18.91
CA PRO A 331 -30.72 2.58 -18.17
C PRO A 331 -30.36 1.17 -17.72
N VAL A 332 -29.21 0.66 -18.14
CA VAL A 332 -28.72 -0.65 -17.69
C VAL A 332 -27.58 -0.43 -16.72
N PRO A 333 -27.74 -0.88 -15.46
CA PRO A 333 -26.74 -0.66 -14.45
C PRO A 333 -25.47 -1.48 -14.76
N GLU A 334 -24.33 -0.86 -14.48
CA GLU A 334 -23.06 -1.53 -14.30
C GLU A 334 -22.87 -1.80 -12.80
N THR A 335 -22.41 -3.01 -12.45
CA THR A 335 -22.17 -3.36 -11.05
C THR A 335 -20.80 -3.98 -10.89
N ALA A 336 -19.99 -3.41 -10.00
CA ALA A 336 -18.72 -3.97 -9.56
C ALA A 336 -18.84 -4.52 -8.13
N THR A 337 -18.39 -5.75 -7.92
CA THR A 337 -18.26 -6.38 -6.61
C THR A 337 -16.79 -6.66 -6.36
N LEU A 338 -16.29 -6.21 -5.20
CA LEU A 338 -14.91 -6.33 -4.75
C LEU A 338 -14.88 -7.08 -3.43
N GLU A 339 -14.14 -8.18 -3.35
CA GLU A 339 -14.07 -9.05 -2.18
C GLU A 339 -12.60 -9.34 -1.80
N PRO A 340 -11.94 -8.38 -1.10
CA PRO A 340 -10.58 -8.56 -0.62
C PRO A 340 -10.55 -9.36 0.69
N TRP A 341 -9.57 -10.25 0.80
CA TRP A 341 -9.21 -10.99 2.01
C TRP A 341 -7.71 -10.87 2.23
N SER A 342 -7.30 -10.55 3.44
CA SER A 342 -5.89 -10.38 3.79
C SER A 342 -5.58 -11.09 5.10
N ALA A 343 -4.36 -11.64 5.20
CA ALA A 343 -3.82 -12.17 6.44
C ALA A 343 -2.33 -11.86 6.53
N LYS A 344 -1.88 -11.48 7.72
CA LYS A 344 -0.48 -11.15 8.01
C LYS A 344 -0.03 -11.80 9.30
N LEU A 345 1.05 -12.57 9.22
CA LEU A 345 1.71 -13.17 10.36
C LEU A 345 3.08 -12.50 10.54
N ASN A 346 3.33 -11.99 11.72
CA ASN A 346 4.62 -11.40 12.09
C ASN A 346 5.22 -12.20 13.24
N ALA A 347 6.50 -12.52 13.13
CA ALA A 347 7.24 -13.26 14.15
C ALA A 347 8.54 -12.56 14.50
N GLN A 348 8.80 -12.36 15.80
CA GLN A 348 10.10 -11.99 16.33
C GLN A 348 10.86 -13.29 16.67
N ILE A 349 11.72 -13.73 15.75
CA ILE A 349 12.45 -14.98 15.89
C ILE A 349 13.52 -14.86 16.98
N SER A 350 14.22 -13.74 16.96
CA SER A 350 15.18 -13.33 17.98
C SER A 350 15.23 -11.80 18.04
N SER A 351 15.91 -11.21 19.01
CA SER A 351 16.01 -9.74 19.13
C SER A 351 16.42 -9.04 17.81
N PRO A 352 17.43 -9.56 17.04
CA PRO A 352 17.82 -8.94 15.77
C PRO A 352 17.04 -9.46 14.55
N ASN A 353 16.20 -10.51 14.67
CA ASN A 353 15.60 -11.17 13.51
C ASN A 353 14.09 -11.20 13.57
N SER A 354 13.45 -10.69 12.52
CA SER A 354 11.99 -10.70 12.34
C SER A 354 11.59 -11.32 11.00
N LEU A 355 10.49 -12.07 11.01
CA LEU A 355 9.90 -12.71 9.85
C LEU A 355 8.46 -12.21 9.65
N ALA A 356 8.10 -11.90 8.42
CA ALA A 356 6.73 -11.55 8.04
C ALA A 356 6.24 -12.45 6.91
N LEU A 357 5.02 -12.95 7.05
CA LEU A 357 4.27 -13.62 6.01
C LEU A 357 3.02 -12.82 5.71
N PHE A 358 2.77 -12.55 4.44
CA PHE A 358 1.58 -11.83 4.00
C PHE A 358 0.88 -12.57 2.88
N TYR A 359 -0.43 -12.66 2.99
CA TYR A 359 -1.32 -13.19 1.96
C TYR A 359 -2.44 -12.21 1.69
N GLN A 360 -2.74 -11.99 0.42
CA GLN A 360 -3.94 -11.28 0.00
C GLN A 360 -4.59 -12.00 -1.17
N ARG A 361 -5.93 -12.17 -1.07
CA ARG A 361 -6.80 -12.51 -2.16
C ARG A 361 -7.67 -11.31 -2.50
N SER A 362 -7.85 -11.06 -3.76
CA SER A 362 -8.72 -10.01 -4.27
C SER A 362 -9.58 -10.59 -5.37
N ASP A 363 -10.84 -10.86 -5.07
CA ASP A 363 -11.83 -11.27 -6.06
C ASP A 363 -12.59 -10.02 -6.52
N ARG A 364 -12.61 -9.81 -7.83
CA ARG A 364 -13.35 -8.73 -8.46
C ARG A 364 -14.25 -9.31 -9.53
N SER A 365 -15.52 -8.95 -9.47
CA SER A 365 -16.51 -9.22 -10.50
C SER A 365 -17.13 -7.92 -10.95
N GLN A 366 -17.24 -7.72 -12.26
CA GLN A 366 -17.85 -6.53 -12.83
C GLN A 366 -18.84 -6.98 -13.91
N TYR A 367 -20.08 -6.55 -13.80
CA TYR A 367 -21.16 -7.00 -14.65
C TYR A 367 -21.71 -5.87 -15.49
N GLY A 368 -21.95 -6.16 -16.78
CA GLY A 368 -22.53 -5.23 -17.73
C GLY A 368 -21.64 -4.04 -18.07
N THR A 369 -20.33 -4.23 -18.05
CA THR A 369 -19.36 -3.17 -18.35
C THR A 369 -19.28 -2.86 -19.82
N GLU A 370 -18.53 -1.82 -20.16
CA GLU A 370 -18.35 -1.33 -21.52
C GLU A 370 -19.65 -0.80 -22.14
N VAL A 371 -20.47 -0.17 -21.32
CA VAL A 371 -21.68 0.54 -21.74
C VAL A 371 -21.32 1.88 -22.37
N GLY A 372 -22.08 2.31 -23.34
CA GLY A 372 -21.92 3.63 -23.95
C GLY A 372 -22.99 3.90 -25.01
N PRO A 373 -23.10 5.15 -25.49
CA PRO A 373 -24.14 5.53 -26.46
C PRO A 373 -24.03 4.82 -27.80
N LYS A 374 -22.85 4.25 -28.10
CA LYS A 374 -22.59 3.49 -29.33
C LYS A 374 -22.51 1.98 -29.14
N ARG A 375 -22.77 1.48 -27.91
CA ARG A 375 -22.63 0.07 -27.57
C ARG A 375 -23.96 -0.56 -27.19
N PRO A 376 -24.56 -1.37 -28.07
CA PRO A 376 -25.76 -2.13 -27.76
C PRO A 376 -25.62 -3.05 -26.53
N PRO A 377 -26.70 -3.32 -25.79
CA PRO A 377 -26.64 -4.11 -24.57
C PRO A 377 -26.00 -5.50 -24.71
N GLU A 378 -26.17 -6.15 -25.84
CA GLU A 378 -25.58 -7.45 -26.17
C GLU A 378 -24.06 -7.42 -26.32
N THR A 379 -23.47 -6.26 -26.57
CA THR A 379 -22.01 -6.10 -26.72
C THR A 379 -21.27 -5.90 -25.40
N ARG A 380 -22.00 -5.91 -24.30
CA ARG A 380 -21.41 -5.80 -22.96
C ARG A 380 -20.67 -7.03 -22.54
N VAL A 381 -19.79 -6.84 -21.57
CA VAL A 381 -18.98 -7.92 -21.02
C VAL A 381 -19.12 -7.99 -19.50
N ASN A 382 -18.97 -9.20 -18.97
CA ASN A 382 -18.78 -9.45 -17.57
C ASN A 382 -17.31 -9.78 -17.34
N LEU A 383 -16.69 -9.09 -16.39
CA LEU A 383 -15.27 -9.24 -16.07
C LEU A 383 -15.12 -9.97 -14.75
N LEU A 384 -14.27 -10.99 -14.72
CA LEU A 384 -13.89 -11.72 -13.51
C LEU A 384 -12.38 -11.63 -13.34
N VAL A 385 -11.94 -11.13 -12.19
CA VAL A 385 -10.54 -10.81 -11.93
C VAL A 385 -10.11 -11.29 -10.55
N PRO A 386 -10.06 -12.62 -10.34
CA PRO A 386 -9.50 -13.15 -9.11
C PRO A 386 -7.97 -13.06 -9.12
N SER A 387 -7.38 -12.59 -8.02
CA SER A 387 -5.94 -12.46 -7.86
C SER A 387 -5.50 -12.92 -6.49
N ASP A 388 -4.40 -13.66 -6.45
CA ASP A 388 -3.73 -14.09 -5.22
C ASP A 388 -2.34 -13.44 -5.16
N PHE A 389 -1.97 -12.98 -3.98
CA PHE A 389 -0.66 -12.42 -3.70
C PHE A 389 -0.11 -13.01 -2.40
N TYR A 390 1.16 -13.39 -2.43
CA TYR A 390 1.90 -13.97 -1.31
C TYR A 390 3.23 -13.25 -1.17
N LYS A 391 3.63 -12.96 0.06
CA LYS A 391 4.96 -12.42 0.37
C LYS A 391 5.51 -13.09 1.63
N ILE A 392 6.81 -13.40 1.59
CA ILE A 392 7.61 -13.75 2.75
C ILE A 392 8.77 -12.77 2.83
N GLU A 393 9.05 -12.26 4.02
CA GLU A 393 10.14 -11.32 4.27
C GLU A 393 10.86 -11.68 5.56
N ASP A 394 12.17 -11.75 5.51
CA ASP A 394 13.06 -11.93 6.66
C ASP A 394 13.99 -10.72 6.77
N SER A 395 14.05 -10.12 7.95
CA SER A 395 14.88 -8.96 8.26
C SER A 395 15.79 -9.26 9.43
N TYR A 396 17.08 -9.01 9.26
CA TYR A 396 18.09 -9.24 10.28
C TYR A 396 18.96 -7.98 10.49
N VAL A 397 19.03 -7.51 11.72
CA VAL A 397 19.87 -6.39 12.16
C VAL A 397 21.16 -6.94 12.73
N PHE A 398 22.28 -6.79 12.02
CA PHE A 398 23.59 -7.30 12.43
C PHE A 398 24.29 -6.38 13.44
N ALA A 399 24.11 -5.06 13.26
CA ALA A 399 24.67 -4.02 14.11
C ALA A 399 23.76 -2.78 14.07
N SER A 400 24.06 -1.77 14.87
CA SER A 400 23.29 -0.51 14.90
C SER A 400 23.27 0.25 13.57
N ASP A 401 24.22 -0.05 12.68
CA ASP A 401 24.36 0.57 11.36
C ASP A 401 24.29 -0.42 10.18
N LEU A 402 24.08 -1.73 10.44
CA LEU A 402 24.08 -2.77 9.41
C LEU A 402 22.87 -3.68 9.53
N PHE A 403 22.07 -3.76 8.48
CA PHE A 403 20.98 -4.73 8.40
C PHE A 403 20.86 -5.32 6.99
N ALA A 404 20.16 -6.45 6.90
CA ALA A 404 19.75 -7.03 5.64
C ALA A 404 18.27 -7.42 5.72
N THR A 405 17.56 -7.20 4.61
CA THR A 405 16.21 -7.69 4.40
C THR A 405 16.17 -8.49 3.10
N VAL A 406 15.60 -9.68 3.16
CA VAL A 406 15.35 -10.51 1.99
C VAL A 406 13.85 -10.79 1.90
N PHE A 407 13.26 -10.62 0.72
CA PHE A 407 11.90 -11.05 0.51
C PHE A 407 11.73 -11.81 -0.80
N GLY A 408 10.72 -12.69 -0.80
CA GLY A 408 10.15 -13.30 -1.99
C GLY A 408 8.67 -12.99 -2.05
N ALA A 409 8.18 -12.65 -3.26
CA ALA A 409 6.76 -12.45 -3.50
C ALA A 409 6.30 -13.19 -4.74
N TYR A 410 5.05 -13.62 -4.72
CA TYR A 410 4.38 -14.31 -5.82
C TYR A 410 2.99 -13.73 -6.01
N GLN A 411 2.69 -13.30 -7.24
CA GLN A 411 1.38 -12.81 -7.64
C GLN A 411 0.81 -13.70 -8.74
N LYS A 412 -0.48 -14.00 -8.64
CA LYS A 412 -1.21 -14.79 -9.64
C LYS A 412 -2.47 -14.06 -10.10
N PRO A 413 -2.32 -13.04 -10.96
CA PRO A 413 -3.45 -12.37 -11.57
C PRO A 413 -4.14 -13.30 -12.56
N ARG A 414 -5.49 -13.21 -12.59
CA ARG A 414 -6.33 -13.88 -13.58
C ARG A 414 -7.28 -12.86 -14.14
N PHE A 415 -7.58 -12.99 -15.41
CA PHE A 415 -8.52 -12.10 -16.09
C PHE A 415 -9.41 -12.93 -17.00
N GLN A 416 -10.70 -12.70 -16.90
CA GLN A 416 -11.69 -13.31 -17.78
C GLN A 416 -12.73 -12.28 -18.17
N SER A 417 -12.92 -12.09 -19.46
CA SER A 417 -13.99 -11.28 -20.03
C SER A 417 -14.99 -12.22 -20.70
N LEU A 418 -16.23 -12.17 -20.26
CA LEU A 418 -17.32 -13.01 -20.74
C LEU A 418 -18.39 -12.13 -21.41
N PRO A 419 -18.71 -12.36 -22.67
CA PRO A 419 -19.75 -11.59 -23.36
C PRO A 419 -21.13 -11.87 -22.78
N VAL A 420 -21.93 -10.82 -22.61
CA VAL A 420 -23.32 -10.94 -22.16
C VAL A 420 -24.20 -11.64 -23.22
N GLY A 421 -23.94 -11.36 -24.51
CA GLY A 421 -24.67 -11.93 -25.61
C GLY A 421 -24.28 -13.37 -26.01
N GLY A 422 -23.32 -14.01 -25.30
CA GLY A 422 -22.82 -15.36 -25.60
C GLY A 422 -21.63 -15.40 -26.56
N LEU A 423 -21.10 -16.61 -26.79
CA LEU A 423 -19.86 -16.81 -27.59
C LEU A 423 -20.14 -17.18 -29.06
N ASP A 424 -21.39 -17.45 -29.41
CA ASP A 424 -21.77 -18.05 -30.71
C ASP A 424 -22.13 -17.00 -31.78
N ARG A 425 -21.78 -15.74 -31.53
CA ARG A 425 -22.10 -14.65 -32.46
C ARG A 425 -20.84 -14.06 -33.05
N ASP A 426 -20.83 -13.87 -34.35
CA ASP A 426 -19.76 -13.15 -35.06
C ASP A 426 -19.76 -11.67 -34.69
N ILE A 427 -18.58 -11.07 -34.63
CA ILE A 427 -18.43 -9.64 -34.35
C ILE A 427 -18.79 -8.88 -35.63
N GLU A 428 -19.91 -8.16 -35.59
CA GLU A 428 -20.26 -7.20 -36.67
C GLU A 428 -19.98 -5.78 -36.19
N TYR A 429 -19.15 -5.09 -36.95
CA TYR A 429 -18.95 -3.66 -36.81
C TYR A 429 -19.82 -2.93 -37.84
N TYR A 430 -20.79 -2.15 -37.38
CA TYR A 430 -21.66 -1.37 -38.27
C TYR A 430 -21.44 0.12 -38.03
N GLY A 431 -20.68 0.75 -38.90
CA GLY A 431 -20.26 2.14 -38.73
C GLY A 431 -19.50 2.34 -37.43
N ASP A 432 -19.94 3.32 -36.63
CA ASP A 432 -19.39 3.59 -35.29
C ASP A 432 -20.07 2.77 -34.18
N GLN A 433 -20.94 1.84 -34.49
CA GLN A 433 -21.72 1.04 -33.55
C GLN A 433 -21.20 -0.38 -33.49
N TYR A 434 -21.08 -0.93 -32.24
CA TYR A 434 -20.68 -2.31 -32.01
C TYR A 434 -21.94 -3.15 -31.83
N HIS A 435 -22.24 -4.07 -32.74
CA HIS A 435 -23.41 -4.92 -32.64
C HIS A 435 -23.17 -6.29 -32.00
N GLN A 436 -21.91 -6.65 -31.72
CA GLN A 436 -21.59 -7.94 -31.15
C GLN A 436 -20.42 -7.91 -30.19
N THR A 437 -20.30 -8.95 -29.42
CA THR A 437 -19.45 -9.02 -28.24
C THR A 437 -18.02 -9.39 -28.57
N TYR A 438 -17.17 -8.71 -27.88
CA TYR A 438 -15.75 -8.94 -27.85
C TYR A 438 -15.42 -9.90 -26.70
N PHE A 439 -14.85 -11.05 -27.01
CA PHE A 439 -14.40 -12.01 -26.01
C PHE A 439 -12.89 -11.93 -25.85
N TYR A 440 -12.48 -11.87 -24.60
CA TYR A 440 -11.07 -11.99 -24.25
C TYR A 440 -10.90 -12.79 -22.95
N LYS A 441 -10.10 -13.85 -23.03
CA LYS A 441 -9.70 -14.63 -21.87
C LYS A 441 -8.20 -14.64 -21.79
N ALA A 442 -7.65 -13.98 -20.77
CA ALA A 442 -6.25 -14.12 -20.47
C ALA A 442 -6.00 -15.35 -19.62
N SER A 443 -5.01 -16.09 -19.99
CA SER A 443 -4.43 -17.10 -19.12
C SER A 443 -3.75 -16.42 -17.92
N GLN A 444 -3.62 -17.19 -16.83
CA GLN A 444 -2.89 -16.77 -15.64
C GLN A 444 -1.47 -16.33 -16.00
N GLN A 445 -1.05 -15.18 -15.51
CA GLN A 445 0.33 -14.70 -15.66
C GLN A 445 0.99 -14.61 -14.27
N PRO A 446 1.55 -15.71 -13.77
CA PRO A 446 2.23 -15.70 -12.50
C PRO A 446 3.48 -14.82 -12.57
N GLN A 447 3.64 -13.96 -11.57
CA GLN A 447 4.80 -13.08 -11.42
C GLN A 447 5.54 -13.46 -10.14
N TRP A 448 6.85 -13.57 -10.23
CA TRP A 448 7.75 -13.80 -9.11
C TRP A 448 8.64 -12.59 -8.92
N GLN A 449 8.81 -12.21 -7.68
CA GLN A 449 9.74 -11.15 -7.30
C GLN A 449 10.60 -11.63 -6.13
N GLY A 450 11.89 -11.34 -6.20
CA GLY A 450 12.83 -11.55 -5.10
C GLY A 450 13.68 -10.31 -4.94
N ASN A 451 13.97 -9.94 -3.70
CA ASN A 451 14.82 -8.81 -3.38
C ASN A 451 15.70 -9.13 -2.18
N LEU A 452 16.94 -8.63 -2.23
CA LEU A 452 17.87 -8.60 -1.11
C LEU A 452 18.33 -7.14 -0.94
N HIS A 453 18.03 -6.55 0.19
CA HIS A 453 18.49 -5.23 0.57
C HIS A 453 19.47 -5.34 1.73
N VAL A 454 20.65 -4.76 1.57
CA VAL A 454 21.66 -4.63 2.62
C VAL A 454 22.01 -3.16 2.74
N SER A 455 21.94 -2.60 3.94
CA SER A 455 22.27 -1.21 4.20
C SER A 455 23.24 -1.11 5.37
N LYS A 456 24.17 -0.13 5.26
CA LYS A 456 25.15 0.22 6.27
C LYS A 456 25.12 1.72 6.53
#